data_9cfa651fe667920f9b3794fb7b758e17
#
_entry.id   9cfa651fe667920f9b3794fb7b758e17
#
_cell.length_a   1.000
_cell.length_b   1.000
_cell.length_c   1.000
_cell.angle_alpha   90.00
_cell.angle_beta   90.00
_cell.angle_gamma   90.00
#
_symmetry.space_group_name_H-M   'P 1'
#
loop_
_entity.id
_entity.type
_entity.pdbx_description
1 polymer ?
#
loop_
_entity_poly.entity_id
_entity_poly.type
_entity_poly.pdbx_seq_one_letter_code
_entity_poly.pdbx_strand_id
1 'polypeptide(L)'
;MRITVVGSINLDFVARASHLPAPGETVTGATLSRHPGGKGANQALALKKMAAEKLGAEVCLIGRVGNDALAGEALAMMEPYGVDLSGVEVDVAAPTGVALITVDGSGENQITVAAGANHMVTPEQLPQRIEGALIVQLELPIETVEAAVGRATGFVCANLAPAAPVSERLLRRADLIVVNETEAAFYGEGLHRGGGRVVVTKGAKGAAMYQRGVEMAWAAPPAVEAVDATGAGDAFVGAVVVALLEGMAPDAALRFACAAGAVAATRPGAQSSLPERAEVEGMLG
;
A
#
# COMPACT_ATOMS: atom_id res chain seq x y z
N MET A 1 -16.74 -9.09 -7.82
CA MET A 1 -15.48 -9.83 -7.50
C MET A 1 -15.01 -9.41 -6.11
N ARG A 2 -14.66 -10.35 -5.23
CA ARG A 2 -14.13 -10.01 -3.90
C ARG A 2 -12.62 -9.76 -3.95
N ILE A 3 -12.17 -8.66 -3.34
CA ILE A 3 -10.77 -8.31 -3.16
C ILE A 3 -10.54 -8.13 -1.66
N THR A 4 -9.73 -8.98 -1.07
CA THR A 4 -9.41 -8.94 0.36
C THR A 4 -8.01 -8.31 0.53
N VAL A 5 -7.91 -7.27 1.33
CA VAL A 5 -6.64 -6.71 1.77
C VAL A 5 -6.40 -7.16 3.20
N VAL A 6 -5.27 -7.81 3.46
CA VAL A 6 -4.82 -8.13 4.82
C VAL A 6 -3.64 -7.23 5.09
N GLY A 7 -3.83 -6.21 5.95
CA GLY A 7 -2.82 -5.17 6.08
C GLY A 7 -3.03 -4.20 7.23
N SER A 8 -2.07 -3.30 7.38
CA SER A 8 -1.96 -2.31 8.45
C SER A 8 -2.96 -1.17 8.33
N ILE A 9 -3.30 -0.61 9.49
CA ILE A 9 -4.13 0.58 9.66
C ILE A 9 -3.39 1.50 10.62
N ASN A 10 -3.04 2.71 10.18
CA ASN A 10 -2.32 3.69 10.98
C ASN A 10 -3.04 5.04 10.98
N LEU A 11 -2.74 5.85 11.98
CA LEU A 11 -2.90 7.30 11.91
C LEU A 11 -1.52 7.94 11.86
N ASP A 12 -1.24 8.69 10.79
CA ASP A 12 0.04 9.33 10.56
C ASP A 12 0.03 10.72 11.20
N PHE A 13 1.01 11.00 12.07
CA PHE A 13 1.25 12.30 12.70
C PHE A 13 2.40 12.98 11.95
N VAL A 14 2.10 14.01 11.18
CA VAL A 14 3.07 14.72 10.34
C VAL A 14 3.43 16.04 10.97
N ALA A 15 4.66 16.16 11.47
CA ALA A 15 5.25 17.40 11.98
C ALA A 15 6.08 18.06 10.87
N ARG A 16 5.65 19.21 10.35
CA ARG A 16 6.44 20.00 9.41
C ARG A 16 7.28 21.00 10.17
N ALA A 17 8.60 20.79 10.12
CA ALA A 17 9.61 21.57 10.82
C ALA A 17 10.49 22.36 9.84
N SER A 18 11.28 23.29 10.35
CA SER A 18 12.24 24.04 9.53
C SER A 18 13.41 23.18 9.02
N HIS A 19 13.74 22.13 9.77
CA HIS A 19 14.77 21.13 9.45
C HIS A 19 14.50 19.85 10.26
N LEU A 20 15.11 18.73 9.87
CA LEU A 20 15.04 17.48 10.63
C LEU A 20 15.91 17.58 11.89
N PRO A 21 15.40 17.24 13.10
CA PRO A 21 16.17 17.33 14.33
C PRO A 21 17.36 16.38 14.33
N ALA A 22 18.53 16.92 14.70
CA ALA A 22 19.71 16.12 14.99
C ALA A 22 19.57 15.40 16.35
N PRO A 23 20.38 14.36 16.63
CA PRO A 23 20.41 13.70 17.94
C PRO A 23 20.60 14.70 19.08
N GLY A 24 19.66 14.77 20.03
CA GLY A 24 19.69 15.69 21.17
C GLY A 24 19.15 17.09 20.89
N GLU A 25 18.76 17.40 19.67
CA GLU A 25 18.20 18.71 19.29
C GLU A 25 16.69 18.78 19.55
N THR A 26 16.22 19.94 19.98
CA THR A 26 14.79 20.28 20.06
C THR A 26 14.45 21.36 19.03
N VAL A 27 13.69 20.99 18.02
CA VAL A 27 13.17 21.94 17.01
C VAL A 27 11.79 22.41 17.43
N THR A 28 11.61 23.73 17.54
CA THR A 28 10.32 24.35 17.93
C THR A 28 9.66 25.03 16.72
N GLY A 29 8.34 25.33 16.84
CA GLY A 29 7.60 26.02 15.80
C GLY A 29 7.12 25.14 14.64
N ALA A 30 7.19 23.81 14.79
CA ALA A 30 6.62 22.90 13.82
C ALA A 30 5.09 22.97 13.81
N THR A 31 4.49 22.73 12.63
CA THR A 31 3.04 22.52 12.50
C THR A 31 2.74 21.04 12.50
N LEU A 32 1.63 20.64 13.13
CA LEU A 32 1.19 19.25 13.20
C LEU A 32 -0.08 19.04 12.39
N SER A 33 -0.09 18.00 11.56
CA SER A 33 -1.29 17.47 10.92
C SER A 33 -1.40 15.97 11.17
N ARG A 34 -2.62 15.42 11.04
CA ARG A 34 -2.91 13.99 11.16
C ARG A 34 -3.58 13.52 9.89
N HIS A 35 -3.19 12.34 9.42
CA HIS A 35 -3.73 11.76 8.19
C HIS A 35 -3.99 10.26 8.40
N PRO A 36 -5.13 9.72 7.96
CA PRO A 36 -5.31 8.29 7.85
C PRO A 36 -4.22 7.66 6.97
N GLY A 37 -3.65 6.56 7.42
CA GLY A 37 -2.51 5.90 6.80
C GLY A 37 -2.48 4.39 7.03
N GLY A 38 -1.30 3.79 6.88
CA GLY A 38 -1.08 2.35 6.87
C GLY A 38 -1.26 1.75 5.48
N LYS A 39 -0.28 0.96 5.02
CA LYS A 39 -0.28 0.42 3.65
C LYS A 39 -1.53 -0.41 3.34
N GLY A 40 -2.01 -1.20 4.30
CA GLY A 40 -3.24 -1.97 4.13
C GLY A 40 -4.45 -1.10 3.86
N ALA A 41 -4.68 -0.10 4.71
CA ALA A 41 -5.78 0.84 4.58
C ALA A 41 -5.68 1.69 3.30
N ASN A 42 -4.48 2.19 2.99
CA ASN A 42 -4.23 2.97 1.77
C ASN A 42 -4.52 2.15 0.51
N GLN A 43 -4.02 0.91 0.44
CA GLN A 43 -4.23 0.04 -0.73
C GLN A 43 -5.69 -0.42 -0.84
N ALA A 44 -6.39 -0.68 0.27
CA ALA A 44 -7.82 -0.99 0.24
C ALA A 44 -8.64 0.17 -0.36
N LEU A 45 -8.37 1.39 0.06
CA LEU A 45 -9.02 2.58 -0.48
C LEU A 45 -8.63 2.81 -1.94
N ALA A 46 -7.35 2.66 -2.30
CA ALA A 46 -6.88 2.80 -3.68
C ALA A 46 -7.57 1.79 -4.62
N LEU A 47 -7.67 0.52 -4.22
CA LEU A 47 -8.39 -0.52 -4.96
C LEU A 47 -9.85 -0.13 -5.21
N LYS A 48 -10.52 0.41 -4.18
CA LYS A 48 -11.92 0.82 -4.29
C LYS A 48 -12.11 1.98 -5.25
N LYS A 49 -11.23 2.99 -5.20
CA LYS A 49 -11.26 4.15 -6.10
C LYS A 49 -10.88 3.81 -7.55
N MET A 50 -10.00 2.82 -7.75
CA MET A 50 -9.53 2.41 -9.08
C MET A 50 -10.45 1.41 -9.77
N ALA A 51 -11.22 0.61 -9.03
CA ALA A 51 -12.06 -0.44 -9.62
C ALA A 51 -13.15 0.16 -10.51
N ALA A 52 -13.21 -0.29 -11.77
CA ALA A 52 -14.31 0.06 -12.64
C ALA A 52 -15.61 -0.64 -12.19
N GLU A 53 -16.76 -0.03 -12.45
CA GLU A 53 -18.08 -0.62 -12.15
C GLU A 53 -18.22 -2.03 -12.74
N LYS A 54 -17.69 -2.24 -13.94
CA LYS A 54 -17.72 -3.56 -14.62
C LYS A 54 -17.01 -4.67 -13.85
N LEU A 55 -16.03 -4.35 -12.99
CA LEU A 55 -15.36 -5.34 -12.15
C LEU A 55 -16.25 -5.77 -10.98
N GLY A 56 -17.22 -4.92 -10.59
CA GLY A 56 -18.10 -5.17 -9.43
C GLY A 56 -17.29 -5.52 -8.19
N ALA A 57 -16.21 -4.76 -7.92
CA ALA A 57 -15.27 -5.09 -6.85
C ALA A 57 -15.87 -4.78 -5.47
N GLU A 58 -15.94 -5.80 -4.64
CA GLU A 58 -16.18 -5.71 -3.19
C GLU A 58 -14.80 -5.76 -2.50
N VAL A 59 -14.35 -4.62 -1.98
CA VAL A 59 -13.06 -4.52 -1.28
C VAL A 59 -13.30 -4.64 0.21
N CYS A 60 -12.66 -5.63 0.83
CA CYS A 60 -12.70 -5.91 2.27
C CYS A 60 -11.30 -5.73 2.86
N LEU A 61 -11.22 -5.03 4.00
CA LEU A 61 -9.99 -4.89 4.79
C LEU A 61 -10.05 -5.80 6.02
N ILE A 62 -9.02 -6.61 6.20
CA ILE A 62 -8.74 -7.36 7.41
C ILE A 62 -7.52 -6.72 8.08
N GLY A 63 -7.71 -6.27 9.32
CA GLY A 63 -6.70 -5.58 10.08
C GLY A 63 -7.12 -5.41 11.53
N ARG A 64 -6.41 -4.57 12.27
CA ARG A 64 -6.74 -4.32 13.68
C ARG A 64 -6.41 -2.88 14.07
N VAL A 65 -7.28 -2.28 14.87
CA VAL A 65 -7.10 -0.96 15.49
C VAL A 65 -7.21 -1.09 16.99
N GLY A 66 -6.76 -0.09 17.73
CA GLY A 66 -6.93 -0.04 19.17
C GLY A 66 -8.33 0.42 19.59
N ASN A 67 -8.69 0.17 20.85
CA ASN A 67 -9.89 0.74 21.47
C ASN A 67 -9.61 2.18 21.94
N ASP A 68 -9.32 3.08 21.01
CA ASP A 68 -8.92 4.45 21.27
C ASP A 68 -9.54 5.44 20.27
N ALA A 69 -9.36 6.74 20.52
CA ALA A 69 -9.90 7.79 19.66
C ALA A 69 -9.24 7.84 18.26
N LEU A 70 -8.04 7.27 18.09
CA LEU A 70 -7.31 7.29 16.81
C LEU A 70 -7.92 6.32 15.81
N ALA A 71 -8.54 5.23 16.27
CA ALA A 71 -9.18 4.23 15.42
C ALA A 71 -10.21 4.84 14.46
N GLY A 72 -11.10 5.69 14.98
CA GLY A 72 -12.11 6.37 14.17
C GLY A 72 -11.51 7.26 13.10
N GLU A 73 -10.45 8.02 13.43
CA GLU A 73 -9.75 8.87 12.46
C GLU A 73 -9.03 8.04 11.39
N ALA A 74 -8.36 6.95 11.78
CA ALA A 74 -7.63 6.07 10.86
C ALA A 74 -8.55 5.38 9.83
N LEU A 75 -9.82 5.12 10.19
CA LEU A 75 -10.82 4.45 9.36
C LEU A 75 -11.73 5.43 8.58
N ALA A 76 -11.71 6.73 8.93
CA ALA A 76 -12.71 7.70 8.50
C ALA A 76 -12.89 7.84 6.98
N MET A 77 -11.83 7.60 6.19
CA MET A 77 -11.91 7.74 4.74
C MET A 77 -12.43 6.49 4.03
N MET A 78 -12.49 5.34 4.67
CA MET A 78 -12.82 4.08 3.99
C MET A 78 -14.33 3.82 3.90
N GLU A 79 -15.10 4.10 4.96
CA GLU A 79 -16.55 3.91 4.97
C GLU A 79 -17.29 4.67 3.86
N PRO A 80 -17.01 5.97 3.62
CA PRO A 80 -17.70 6.73 2.56
C PRO A 80 -17.50 6.15 1.15
N TYR A 81 -16.38 5.45 0.94
CA TYR A 81 -16.10 4.78 -0.33
C TYR A 81 -16.63 3.33 -0.38
N GLY A 82 -17.22 2.84 0.71
CA GLY A 82 -17.80 1.49 0.77
C GLY A 82 -16.75 0.38 0.77
N VAL A 83 -15.62 0.60 1.46
CA VAL A 83 -14.70 -0.49 1.85
C VAL A 83 -15.35 -1.27 2.97
N ASP A 84 -15.46 -2.60 2.83
CA ASP A 84 -15.98 -3.48 3.88
C ASP A 84 -14.95 -3.60 5.03
N LEU A 85 -15.28 -3.02 6.18
CA LEU A 85 -14.48 -3.02 7.40
C LEU A 85 -14.87 -4.12 8.38
N SER A 86 -15.77 -5.03 8.03
CA SER A 86 -16.23 -6.11 8.92
C SER A 86 -15.09 -7.06 9.36
N GLY A 87 -13.97 -7.07 8.64
CA GLY A 87 -12.74 -7.79 8.99
C GLY A 87 -11.79 -7.03 9.89
N VAL A 88 -12.11 -5.78 10.28
CA VAL A 88 -11.29 -4.98 11.20
C VAL A 88 -11.72 -5.25 12.63
N GLU A 89 -10.79 -5.79 13.44
CA GLU A 89 -11.02 -6.03 14.87
C GLU A 89 -10.52 -4.85 15.72
N VAL A 90 -11.11 -4.71 16.91
CA VAL A 90 -10.70 -3.73 17.91
C VAL A 90 -9.92 -4.44 19.02
N ASP A 91 -8.66 -4.05 19.21
CA ASP A 91 -7.81 -4.54 20.27
C ASP A 91 -8.01 -3.72 21.56
N VAL A 92 -8.17 -4.40 22.69
CA VAL A 92 -8.39 -3.74 23.99
C VAL A 92 -7.08 -3.46 24.75
N ALA A 93 -5.98 -4.07 24.33
CA ALA A 93 -4.69 -3.98 25.01
C ALA A 93 -3.64 -3.16 24.23
N ALA A 94 -3.70 -3.18 22.90
CA ALA A 94 -2.78 -2.44 22.04
C ALA A 94 -3.45 -1.18 21.47
N PRO A 95 -2.76 -0.05 21.39
CA PRO A 95 -3.29 1.17 20.76
C PRO A 95 -3.34 1.01 19.24
N THR A 96 -4.10 1.86 18.57
CA THR A 96 -4.07 2.01 17.11
C THR A 96 -2.66 2.31 16.62
N GLY A 97 -2.24 1.72 15.50
CA GLY A 97 -0.94 1.96 14.89
C GLY A 97 -0.76 3.43 14.52
N VAL A 98 0.44 3.96 14.72
CA VAL A 98 0.77 5.33 14.36
C VAL A 98 2.11 5.40 13.60
N ALA A 99 2.21 6.32 12.65
CA ALA A 99 3.48 6.75 12.09
C ALA A 99 3.77 8.18 12.60
N LEU A 100 4.97 8.37 13.15
CA LEU A 100 5.49 9.68 13.53
C LEU A 100 6.43 10.14 12.42
N ILE A 101 6.04 11.18 11.72
CA ILE A 101 6.70 11.65 10.51
C ILE A 101 7.14 13.10 10.74
N THR A 102 8.45 13.36 10.67
CA THR A 102 8.97 14.72 10.62
C THR A 102 9.38 15.02 9.19
N VAL A 103 8.89 16.15 8.64
CA VAL A 103 9.20 16.59 7.28
C VAL A 103 9.82 17.99 7.36
N ASP A 104 10.92 18.23 6.67
CA ASP A 104 11.54 19.54 6.57
C ASP A 104 11.07 20.36 5.36
N GLY A 105 11.61 21.58 5.25
CA GLY A 105 11.28 22.51 4.15
C GLY A 105 11.74 22.03 2.76
N SER A 106 12.66 21.06 2.66
CA SER A 106 13.10 20.44 1.40
C SER A 106 12.26 19.24 0.98
N GLY A 107 11.39 18.75 1.89
CA GLY A 107 10.59 17.55 1.70
C GLY A 107 11.30 16.25 2.16
N GLU A 108 12.50 16.35 2.74
CA GLU A 108 13.13 15.21 3.40
C GLU A 108 12.35 14.82 4.66
N ASN A 109 12.31 13.53 4.96
CA ASN A 109 11.54 13.04 6.09
C ASN A 109 12.27 11.98 6.92
N GLN A 110 11.84 11.88 8.17
CA GLN A 110 12.17 10.80 9.09
C GLN A 110 10.88 10.18 9.59
N ILE A 111 10.79 8.85 9.52
CA ILE A 111 9.57 8.12 9.87
C ILE A 111 9.89 7.08 10.95
N THR A 112 9.09 7.09 12.02
CA THR A 112 9.09 6.05 13.03
C THR A 112 7.69 5.48 13.13
N VAL A 113 7.54 4.16 12.94
CA VAL A 113 6.24 3.47 13.03
C VAL A 113 6.15 2.75 14.37
N ALA A 114 5.10 3.06 15.13
CA ALA A 114 4.65 2.27 16.26
C ALA A 114 3.45 1.44 15.82
N ALA A 115 3.68 0.16 15.56
CA ALA A 115 2.71 -0.70 14.90
C ALA A 115 1.42 -0.93 15.73
N GLY A 116 1.50 -0.88 17.07
CA GLY A 116 0.34 -1.03 17.94
C GLY A 116 -0.47 -2.29 17.61
N ALA A 117 -1.79 -2.11 17.44
CA ALA A 117 -2.71 -3.19 17.14
C ALA A 117 -2.42 -3.95 15.82
N ASN A 118 -1.68 -3.35 14.88
CA ASN A 118 -1.25 -4.07 13.67
C ASN A 118 -0.41 -5.31 14.00
N HIS A 119 0.43 -5.24 15.04
CA HIS A 119 1.22 -6.40 15.48
C HIS A 119 0.40 -7.47 16.21
N MET A 120 -0.86 -7.19 16.52
CA MET A 120 -1.78 -8.12 17.18
C MET A 120 -2.68 -8.86 16.17
N VAL A 121 -2.52 -8.63 14.88
CA VAL A 121 -3.24 -9.38 13.84
C VAL A 121 -2.62 -10.78 13.74
N THR A 122 -3.41 -11.81 14.03
CA THR A 122 -2.95 -13.20 14.06
C THR A 122 -3.58 -14.05 12.94
N PRO A 123 -3.01 -15.21 12.60
CA PRO A 123 -3.60 -16.10 11.60
C PRO A 123 -5.02 -16.58 11.95
N GLU A 124 -5.40 -16.61 13.23
CA GLU A 124 -6.72 -17.05 13.71
C GLU A 124 -7.82 -16.06 13.29
N GLN A 125 -7.49 -14.77 13.15
CA GLN A 125 -8.40 -13.72 12.68
C GLN A 125 -8.76 -13.88 11.19
N LEU A 126 -7.91 -14.57 10.42
CA LEU A 126 -8.11 -14.75 8.99
C LEU A 126 -9.14 -15.84 8.70
N PRO A 127 -9.99 -15.69 7.67
CA PRO A 127 -10.84 -16.77 7.19
C PRO A 127 -9.99 -17.97 6.74
N GLN A 128 -10.53 -19.20 6.90
CA GLN A 128 -9.84 -20.43 6.51
C GLN A 128 -9.53 -20.50 5.01
N ARG A 129 -10.30 -19.78 4.21
CA ARG A 129 -10.15 -19.66 2.76
C ARG A 129 -10.39 -18.23 2.33
N ILE A 130 -9.49 -17.67 1.52
CA ILE A 130 -9.60 -16.33 0.95
C ILE A 130 -9.82 -16.49 -0.55
N GLU A 131 -11.02 -16.15 -0.98
CA GLU A 131 -11.44 -16.26 -2.38
C GLU A 131 -11.29 -14.93 -3.12
N GLY A 132 -11.22 -14.98 -4.45
CA GLY A 132 -11.03 -13.80 -5.29
C GLY A 132 -9.58 -13.34 -5.32
N ALA A 133 -9.33 -12.07 -5.03
CA ALA A 133 -7.98 -11.52 -4.96
C ALA A 133 -7.57 -11.23 -3.51
N LEU A 134 -6.31 -11.51 -3.20
CA LEU A 134 -5.66 -11.16 -1.93
C LEU A 134 -4.54 -10.16 -2.19
N ILE A 135 -4.49 -9.11 -1.38
CA ILE A 135 -3.40 -8.14 -1.35
C ILE A 135 -2.81 -8.10 0.06
N VAL A 136 -1.49 -8.21 0.16
CA VAL A 136 -0.76 -8.17 1.43
C VAL A 136 0.43 -7.22 1.35
N GLN A 137 0.85 -6.69 2.51
CA GLN A 137 2.07 -5.92 2.70
C GLN A 137 2.81 -6.48 3.93
N LEU A 138 3.98 -5.92 4.27
CA LEU A 138 4.81 -6.45 5.36
C LEU A 138 4.80 -5.56 6.62
N GLU A 139 3.68 -4.88 6.89
CA GLU A 139 3.48 -4.09 8.12
C GLU A 139 2.68 -4.85 9.21
N LEU A 140 2.40 -6.12 8.97
CA LEU A 140 1.80 -7.07 9.93
C LEU A 140 2.82 -8.14 10.31
N PRO A 141 2.55 -8.96 11.35
CA PRO A 141 3.36 -10.14 11.66
C PRO A 141 3.49 -11.05 10.44
N ILE A 142 4.73 -11.45 10.15
CA ILE A 142 5.02 -12.21 8.93
C ILE A 142 4.28 -13.55 8.87
N GLU A 143 4.07 -14.20 10.01
CA GLU A 143 3.29 -15.44 10.11
C GLU A 143 1.85 -15.25 9.67
N THR A 144 1.25 -14.08 9.95
CA THR A 144 -0.11 -13.73 9.51
C THR A 144 -0.15 -13.48 8.00
N VAL A 145 0.82 -12.76 7.46
CA VAL A 145 0.95 -12.51 6.03
C VAL A 145 1.10 -13.83 5.27
N GLU A 146 1.98 -14.72 5.73
CA GLU A 146 2.20 -16.02 5.11
C GLU A 146 0.98 -16.95 5.23
N ALA A 147 0.27 -16.90 6.35
CA ALA A 147 -0.98 -17.64 6.52
C ALA A 147 -2.06 -17.13 5.53
N ALA A 148 -2.20 -15.81 5.36
CA ALA A 148 -3.11 -15.22 4.39
C ALA A 148 -2.81 -15.70 2.97
N VAL A 149 -1.55 -15.61 2.54
CA VAL A 149 -1.08 -16.10 1.24
C VAL A 149 -1.33 -17.61 1.07
N GLY A 150 -1.11 -18.40 2.13
CA GLY A 150 -1.35 -19.84 2.13
C GLY A 150 -2.83 -20.23 2.03
N ARG A 151 -3.77 -19.36 2.46
CA ARG A 151 -5.22 -19.55 2.40
C ARG A 151 -5.87 -19.00 1.14
N ALA A 152 -5.13 -18.21 0.35
CA ALA A 152 -5.62 -17.62 -0.88
C ALA A 152 -5.81 -18.66 -1.99
N THR A 153 -6.97 -18.62 -2.66
CA THR A 153 -7.32 -19.56 -3.74
C THR A 153 -7.36 -18.91 -5.11
N GLY A 154 -7.33 -17.57 -5.18
CA GLY A 154 -7.32 -16.80 -6.41
C GLY A 154 -6.03 -16.00 -6.59
N PHE A 155 -6.13 -14.81 -7.14
CA PHE A 155 -5.01 -13.91 -7.42
C PHE A 155 -4.37 -13.40 -6.11
N VAL A 156 -3.04 -13.39 -6.04
CA VAL A 156 -2.28 -12.88 -4.89
C VAL A 156 -1.33 -11.78 -5.34
N CYS A 157 -1.48 -10.58 -4.79
CA CYS A 157 -0.51 -9.51 -4.86
C CYS A 157 0.21 -9.37 -3.52
N ALA A 158 1.53 -9.47 -3.52
CA ALA A 158 2.39 -9.18 -2.39
C ALA A 158 3.20 -7.89 -2.66
N ASN A 159 2.84 -6.80 -1.99
CA ASN A 159 3.68 -5.62 -1.92
C ASN A 159 4.69 -5.84 -0.79
N LEU A 160 5.93 -6.20 -1.12
CA LEU A 160 6.97 -6.56 -0.16
C LEU A 160 7.61 -5.32 0.47
N ALA A 161 6.78 -4.47 1.05
CA ALA A 161 7.11 -3.20 1.68
C ALA A 161 6.56 -3.15 3.13
N PRO A 162 7.37 -2.70 4.13
CA PRO A 162 8.82 -2.50 4.05
C PRO A 162 9.57 -3.82 3.83
N ALA A 163 10.82 -3.76 3.34
CA ALA A 163 11.63 -4.96 3.11
C ALA A 163 11.81 -5.78 4.39
N ALA A 164 11.41 -7.04 4.36
CA ALA A 164 11.57 -8.00 5.45
C ALA A 164 11.74 -9.43 4.89
N PRO A 165 12.39 -10.35 5.61
CA PRO A 165 12.50 -11.73 5.18
C PRO A 165 11.13 -12.38 5.01
N VAL A 166 10.91 -13.04 3.86
CA VAL A 166 9.70 -13.83 3.56
C VAL A 166 10.09 -15.23 3.09
N SER A 167 9.19 -16.19 3.20
CA SER A 167 9.46 -17.55 2.74
C SER A 167 9.48 -17.65 1.21
N GLU A 168 10.23 -18.62 0.69
CA GLU A 168 10.17 -18.97 -0.74
C GLU A 168 8.74 -19.37 -1.17
N ARG A 169 7.94 -19.91 -0.26
CA ARG A 169 6.56 -20.29 -0.53
C ARG A 169 5.71 -19.05 -0.88
N LEU A 170 5.87 -17.96 -0.13
CA LEU A 170 5.19 -16.70 -0.42
C LEU A 170 5.61 -16.17 -1.81
N LEU A 171 6.92 -16.10 -2.07
CA LEU A 171 7.44 -15.62 -3.36
C LEU A 171 6.94 -16.45 -4.54
N ARG A 172 6.82 -17.78 -4.37
CA ARG A 172 6.31 -18.67 -5.42
C ARG A 172 4.80 -18.59 -5.61
N ARG A 173 4.05 -18.28 -4.53
CA ARG A 173 2.58 -18.22 -4.56
C ARG A 173 2.06 -16.91 -5.14
N ALA A 174 2.81 -15.82 -4.99
CA ALA A 174 2.40 -14.50 -5.47
C ALA A 174 2.29 -14.49 -7.01
N ASP A 175 1.13 -14.08 -7.52
CA ASP A 175 0.90 -13.84 -8.95
C ASP A 175 1.46 -12.48 -9.38
N LEU A 176 1.54 -11.54 -8.42
CA LEU A 176 2.16 -10.24 -8.56
C LEU A 176 2.97 -9.91 -7.31
N ILE A 177 4.22 -9.54 -7.49
CA ILE A 177 5.07 -8.95 -6.46
C ILE A 177 5.31 -7.49 -6.84
N VAL A 178 5.13 -6.56 -5.91
CA VAL A 178 5.45 -5.13 -6.11
C VAL A 178 6.49 -4.73 -5.09
N VAL A 179 7.58 -4.12 -5.56
CA VAL A 179 8.71 -3.63 -4.76
C VAL A 179 9.22 -2.31 -5.33
N ASN A 180 9.89 -1.51 -4.52
CA ASN A 180 10.73 -0.40 -5.00
C ASN A 180 12.19 -0.87 -5.24
N GLU A 181 13.07 0.04 -5.70
CA GLU A 181 14.48 -0.28 -5.98
C GLU A 181 15.22 -0.82 -4.74
N THR A 182 14.97 -0.26 -3.56
CA THR A 182 15.62 -0.67 -2.29
C THR A 182 15.14 -2.07 -1.87
N GLU A 183 13.85 -2.32 -1.94
CA GLU A 183 13.24 -3.61 -1.63
C GLU A 183 13.69 -4.66 -2.66
N ALA A 184 13.73 -4.31 -3.94
CA ALA A 184 14.23 -5.21 -4.98
C ALA A 184 15.69 -5.62 -4.73
N ALA A 185 16.54 -4.68 -4.30
CA ALA A 185 17.93 -4.97 -3.94
C ALA A 185 18.04 -5.91 -2.73
N PHE A 186 17.13 -5.79 -1.74
CA PHE A 186 17.09 -6.67 -0.58
C PHE A 186 16.79 -8.13 -0.94
N TYR A 187 15.83 -8.38 -1.84
CA TYR A 187 15.45 -9.74 -2.24
C TYR A 187 16.31 -10.31 -3.36
N GLY A 188 16.94 -9.46 -4.18
CA GLY A 188 17.79 -9.85 -5.30
C GLY A 188 17.07 -10.78 -6.28
N GLU A 189 17.80 -11.78 -6.80
CA GLU A 189 17.27 -12.76 -7.75
C GLU A 189 16.15 -13.65 -7.19
N GLY A 190 15.99 -13.67 -5.84
CA GLY A 190 14.91 -14.41 -5.17
C GLY A 190 13.52 -14.02 -5.65
N LEU A 191 13.31 -12.74 -6.02
CA LEU A 191 12.04 -12.24 -6.54
C LEU A 191 11.54 -12.99 -7.78
N HIS A 192 12.46 -13.46 -8.63
CA HIS A 192 12.14 -14.04 -9.93
C HIS A 192 12.00 -15.58 -9.92
N ARG A 193 12.13 -16.21 -8.75
CA ARG A 193 12.02 -17.68 -8.60
C ARG A 193 10.60 -18.20 -8.72
N GLY A 194 9.60 -17.35 -8.54
CA GLY A 194 8.19 -17.66 -8.77
C GLY A 194 7.80 -17.60 -10.25
N GLY A 195 6.58 -18.03 -10.57
CA GLY A 195 6.00 -17.88 -11.90
C GLY A 195 5.24 -16.57 -12.12
N GLY A 196 5.02 -15.81 -11.03
CA GLY A 196 4.31 -14.54 -11.04
C GLY A 196 5.09 -13.40 -11.69
N ARG A 197 4.40 -12.28 -11.84
CA ARG A 197 5.00 -11.03 -12.32
C ARG A 197 5.66 -10.29 -11.15
N VAL A 198 6.75 -9.60 -11.45
CA VAL A 198 7.45 -8.72 -10.50
C VAL A 198 7.43 -7.31 -11.07
N VAL A 199 6.91 -6.36 -10.32
CA VAL A 199 6.95 -4.94 -10.66
C VAL A 199 7.95 -4.24 -9.75
N VAL A 200 8.91 -3.55 -10.35
CA VAL A 200 9.87 -2.70 -9.65
C VAL A 200 9.55 -1.25 -9.93
N THR A 201 9.12 -0.52 -8.91
CA THR A 201 8.86 0.93 -9.00
C THR A 201 10.14 1.71 -8.76
N LYS A 202 10.32 2.80 -9.51
CA LYS A 202 11.54 3.63 -9.53
C LYS A 202 11.19 5.12 -9.32
N GLY A 203 10.12 5.40 -8.58
CA GLY A 203 9.62 6.76 -8.34
C GLY A 203 9.39 7.53 -9.65
N ALA A 204 9.94 8.73 -9.77
CA ALA A 204 9.81 9.56 -10.97
C ALA A 204 10.39 8.93 -12.25
N LYS A 205 11.20 7.86 -12.13
CA LYS A 205 11.73 7.10 -13.29
C LYS A 205 10.76 6.05 -13.80
N GLY A 206 9.58 5.88 -13.19
CA GLY A 206 8.54 4.96 -13.63
C GLY A 206 8.60 3.58 -12.98
N ALA A 207 8.16 2.56 -13.70
CA ALA A 207 8.14 1.19 -13.23
C ALA A 207 8.42 0.21 -14.37
N ALA A 208 9.02 -0.93 -14.02
CA ALA A 208 9.24 -2.04 -14.94
C ALA A 208 8.56 -3.31 -14.43
N MET A 209 7.99 -4.10 -15.31
CA MET A 209 7.36 -5.39 -15.02
C MET A 209 8.19 -6.51 -15.62
N TYR A 210 8.48 -7.49 -14.80
CA TYR A 210 9.28 -8.67 -15.17
C TYR A 210 8.45 -9.94 -15.02
N GLN A 211 8.76 -10.96 -15.80
CA GLN A 211 8.32 -12.33 -15.55
C GLN A 211 9.51 -13.27 -15.76
N ARG A 212 9.80 -14.08 -14.72
CA ARG A 212 10.97 -14.97 -14.71
C ARG A 212 12.29 -14.25 -15.05
N GLY A 213 12.46 -13.03 -14.54
CA GLY A 213 13.64 -12.20 -14.75
C GLY A 213 13.73 -11.49 -16.11
N VAL A 214 12.77 -11.71 -17.01
CA VAL A 214 12.71 -11.02 -18.32
C VAL A 214 11.78 -9.83 -18.22
N GLU A 215 12.25 -8.64 -18.63
CA GLU A 215 11.42 -7.44 -18.69
C GLU A 215 10.34 -7.59 -19.76
N MET A 216 9.08 -7.42 -19.35
CA MET A 216 7.91 -7.54 -20.23
C MET A 216 7.36 -6.18 -20.65
N ALA A 217 7.49 -5.20 -19.78
CA ALA A 217 6.96 -3.85 -19.98
C ALA A 217 7.69 -2.85 -19.10
N TRP A 218 7.73 -1.60 -19.55
CA TRP A 218 8.18 -0.45 -18.79
C TRP A 218 7.26 0.74 -19.07
N ALA A 219 7.03 1.59 -18.07
CA ALA A 219 6.28 2.84 -18.23
C ALA A 219 6.88 3.96 -17.40
N ALA A 220 6.96 5.14 -17.99
CA ALA A 220 7.22 6.39 -17.26
C ALA A 220 5.91 6.95 -16.67
N PRO A 221 5.93 7.63 -15.52
CA PRO A 221 4.80 8.39 -15.04
C PRO A 221 4.59 9.64 -15.92
N PRO A 222 3.36 10.17 -16.00
CA PRO A 222 3.13 11.52 -16.51
C PRO A 222 3.95 12.54 -15.71
N ALA A 223 4.38 13.61 -16.39
CA ALA A 223 5.08 14.72 -15.74
C ALA A 223 4.10 15.50 -14.86
N VAL A 224 4.40 15.60 -13.58
CA VAL A 224 3.61 16.35 -12.59
C VAL A 224 4.53 17.15 -11.67
N GLU A 225 4.00 18.18 -11.06
CA GLU A 225 4.66 18.86 -9.95
C GLU A 225 4.35 18.10 -8.65
N ALA A 226 5.33 17.40 -8.13
CA ALA A 226 5.18 16.61 -6.92
C ALA A 226 5.16 17.50 -5.68
N VAL A 227 4.16 17.29 -4.82
CA VAL A 227 3.97 17.99 -3.53
C VAL A 227 4.34 17.07 -2.37
N ASP A 228 3.86 15.81 -2.42
CA ASP A 228 4.08 14.82 -1.36
C ASP A 228 3.98 13.42 -1.97
N ALA A 229 5.03 12.62 -1.85
CA ALA A 229 5.05 11.26 -2.38
C ALA A 229 4.38 10.21 -1.47
N THR A 230 3.85 10.63 -0.31
CA THR A 230 3.14 9.73 0.63
C THR A 230 1.91 9.13 -0.04
N GLY A 231 1.77 7.81 0.04
CA GLY A 231 0.66 7.10 -0.60
C GLY A 231 0.77 6.86 -2.10
N ALA A 232 1.73 7.48 -2.82
CA ALA A 232 1.90 7.28 -4.26
C ALA A 232 2.18 5.81 -4.62
N GLY A 233 2.97 5.11 -3.79
CA GLY A 233 3.21 3.68 -3.93
C GLY A 233 1.95 2.84 -3.73
N ASP A 234 1.09 3.21 -2.77
CA ASP A 234 -0.17 2.51 -2.49
C ASP A 234 -1.20 2.75 -3.61
N ALA A 235 -1.25 3.98 -4.14
CA ALA A 235 -2.04 4.30 -5.34
C ALA A 235 -1.59 3.46 -6.54
N PHE A 236 -0.27 3.34 -6.75
CA PHE A 236 0.30 2.49 -7.79
C PHE A 236 -0.10 1.03 -7.61
N VAL A 237 0.03 0.47 -6.39
CA VAL A 237 -0.34 -0.94 -6.11
C VAL A 237 -1.82 -1.16 -6.37
N GLY A 238 -2.71 -0.30 -5.87
CA GLY A 238 -4.14 -0.40 -6.13
C GLY A 238 -4.46 -0.39 -7.61
N ALA A 239 -3.86 0.55 -8.35
CA ALA A 239 -4.08 0.70 -9.79
C ALA A 239 -3.56 -0.49 -10.61
N VAL A 240 -2.32 -0.97 -10.37
CA VAL A 240 -1.76 -2.09 -11.12
C VAL A 240 -2.53 -3.40 -10.87
N VAL A 241 -2.99 -3.62 -9.62
CA VAL A 241 -3.81 -4.80 -9.28
C VAL A 241 -5.13 -4.74 -10.04
N VAL A 242 -5.86 -3.62 -9.98
CA VAL A 242 -7.13 -3.46 -10.68
C VAL A 242 -6.94 -3.63 -12.19
N ALA A 243 -5.94 -2.97 -12.77
CA ALA A 243 -5.68 -3.06 -14.20
C ALA A 243 -5.43 -4.51 -14.67
N LEU A 244 -4.67 -5.29 -13.90
CA LEU A 244 -4.41 -6.69 -14.21
C LEU A 244 -5.64 -7.58 -14.01
N LEU A 245 -6.47 -7.33 -12.98
CA LEU A 245 -7.72 -8.04 -12.76
C LEU A 245 -8.77 -7.73 -13.84
N GLU A 246 -8.71 -6.53 -14.43
CA GLU A 246 -9.54 -6.15 -15.59
C GLU A 246 -9.00 -6.69 -16.93
N GLY A 247 -7.84 -7.37 -16.91
CA GLY A 247 -7.23 -7.99 -18.09
C GLY A 247 -6.46 -7.02 -18.98
N MET A 248 -6.02 -5.86 -18.47
CA MET A 248 -5.17 -4.96 -19.24
C MET A 248 -3.83 -5.62 -19.59
N ALA A 249 -3.30 -5.28 -20.75
CA ALA A 249 -1.95 -5.69 -21.14
C ALA A 249 -0.89 -5.08 -20.21
N PRO A 250 0.26 -5.73 -20.00
CA PRO A 250 1.27 -5.30 -19.03
C PRO A 250 1.71 -3.83 -19.16
N ASP A 251 1.92 -3.36 -20.38
CA ASP A 251 2.30 -1.97 -20.66
C ASP A 251 1.18 -0.97 -20.33
N ALA A 252 -0.08 -1.29 -20.64
CA ALA A 252 -1.23 -0.48 -20.29
C ALA A 252 -1.46 -0.45 -18.78
N ALA A 253 -1.31 -1.59 -18.10
CA ALA A 253 -1.44 -1.68 -16.64
C ALA A 253 -0.35 -0.84 -15.94
N LEU A 254 0.90 -0.87 -16.43
CA LEU A 254 1.96 -0.03 -15.86
C LEU A 254 1.73 1.45 -16.11
N ARG A 255 1.29 1.86 -17.31
CA ARG A 255 0.96 3.26 -17.60
C ARG A 255 -0.14 3.76 -16.67
N PHE A 256 -1.21 2.98 -16.50
CA PHE A 256 -2.30 3.30 -15.59
C PHE A 256 -1.82 3.44 -14.14
N ALA A 257 -1.01 2.50 -13.66
CA ALA A 257 -0.47 2.54 -12.30
C ALA A 257 0.52 3.70 -12.07
N CYS A 258 1.40 3.98 -13.05
CA CYS A 258 2.31 5.12 -12.99
C CYS A 258 1.53 6.46 -12.95
N ALA A 259 0.45 6.58 -13.71
CA ALA A 259 -0.41 7.76 -13.69
C ALA A 259 -1.11 7.90 -12.33
N ALA A 260 -1.61 6.80 -11.73
CA ALA A 260 -2.22 6.84 -10.40
C ALA A 260 -1.23 7.33 -9.33
N GLY A 261 -0.01 6.79 -9.32
CA GLY A 261 1.05 7.25 -8.43
C GLY A 261 1.45 8.71 -8.66
N ALA A 262 1.51 9.15 -9.92
CA ALA A 262 1.81 10.54 -10.26
C ALA A 262 0.73 11.51 -9.76
N VAL A 263 -0.55 11.21 -9.98
CA VAL A 263 -1.66 12.05 -9.49
C VAL A 263 -1.64 12.09 -7.96
N ALA A 264 -1.44 10.95 -7.28
CA ALA A 264 -1.33 10.94 -5.82
C ALA A 264 -0.21 11.86 -5.33
N ALA A 265 0.96 11.86 -5.99
CA ALA A 265 2.09 12.71 -5.59
C ALA A 265 1.84 14.22 -5.71
N THR A 266 0.77 14.67 -6.37
CA THR A 266 0.43 16.11 -6.49
C THR A 266 -0.30 16.66 -5.27
N ARG A 267 -0.62 15.84 -4.27
CA ARG A 267 -1.47 16.21 -3.11
C ARG A 267 -0.83 15.75 -1.81
N PRO A 268 -1.04 16.46 -0.69
CA PRO A 268 -0.51 16.04 0.60
C PRO A 268 -1.30 14.88 1.20
N GLY A 269 -0.59 14.04 1.97
CA GLY A 269 -1.12 12.93 2.75
C GLY A 269 -1.24 11.63 1.96
N ALA A 270 -1.55 10.52 2.65
CA ALA A 270 -1.66 9.19 2.06
C ALA A 270 -3.04 8.94 1.44
N GLN A 271 -4.08 8.73 2.28
CA GLN A 271 -5.42 8.42 1.77
C GLN A 271 -6.10 9.60 1.07
N SER A 272 -5.83 10.82 1.54
CA SER A 272 -6.37 12.05 0.95
C SER A 272 -5.83 12.33 -0.45
N SER A 273 -4.64 11.84 -0.79
CA SER A 273 -4.01 12.03 -2.09
C SER A 273 -4.48 11.02 -3.14
N LEU A 274 -5.04 9.88 -2.73
CA LEU A 274 -5.43 8.80 -3.63
C LEU A 274 -6.42 9.28 -4.69
N PRO A 275 -6.08 9.15 -6.00
CA PRO A 275 -6.92 9.66 -7.07
C PRO A 275 -8.17 8.81 -7.30
N GLU A 276 -9.18 9.44 -7.89
CA GLU A 276 -10.28 8.71 -8.52
C GLU A 276 -9.85 8.16 -9.88
N ARG A 277 -10.47 7.04 -10.31
CA ARG A 277 -10.16 6.42 -11.60
C ARG A 277 -10.24 7.41 -12.78
N ALA A 278 -11.26 8.26 -12.80
CA ALA A 278 -11.44 9.24 -13.88
C ALA A 278 -10.28 10.25 -13.99
N GLU A 279 -9.66 10.60 -12.86
CA GLU A 279 -8.49 11.49 -12.86
C GLU A 279 -7.28 10.80 -13.50
N VAL A 280 -7.09 9.51 -13.20
CA VAL A 280 -6.01 8.70 -13.77
C VAL A 280 -6.21 8.50 -15.27
N GLU A 281 -7.44 8.18 -15.70
CA GLU A 281 -7.79 8.04 -17.12
C GLU A 281 -7.60 9.35 -17.88
N GLY A 282 -7.97 10.49 -17.27
CA GLY A 282 -7.75 11.82 -17.84
C GLY A 282 -6.28 12.18 -18.06
N MET A 283 -5.37 11.61 -17.26
CA MET A 283 -3.91 11.82 -17.45
C MET A 283 -3.32 10.98 -18.59
N LEU A 284 -4.03 9.98 -19.05
CA LEU A 284 -3.56 9.08 -20.12
C LEU A 284 -4.08 9.48 -21.52
N GLY A 285 -5.04 10.38 -21.61
CA GLY A 285 -5.62 10.92 -22.84
C GLY A 285 -6.76 10.09 -23.37
#